data_bf2dfb436b91ff2a598295f52e377d6d
#
_entry.id   bf2dfb436b91ff2a598295f52e377d6d
#
_cell.length_a   1.000
_cell.length_b   1.000
_cell.length_c   1.000
_cell.angle_alpha   90.00
_cell.angle_beta   90.00
_cell.angle_gamma   90.00
#
_symmetry.space_group_name_H-M   'P 1'
#
loop_
_entity.id
_entity.type
_entity.pdbx_description
1 polymer ?
#
loop_
_entity_poly.entity_id
_entity_poly.type
_entity_poly.pdbx_seq_one_letter_code
_entity_poly.pdbx_strand_id
1 'polypeptide(L)'
;MTKKFIAIALLASAALQVSAAERSEAQIRQAAAAALAKMPSAMHKVRSAQPLRILAKNTQLTVVGYENGGFAIVANDDQFKPVFGYSETQFTTNNNPGFDWYMTTLNASLERAKQQGRKLEEAKPSPEYAASVGELLTTRWGQDTPYNNMTPLYTDKKTGKKKHYVTGCVSTAMSMILHYFKYPVHGEGDVRYDFAPGSGEPSQTLEADFSNTTYQWDKMLNEYKDGSYTEEQANAVATIMKHCGYAVSMQYTISGSGAFIYESCRALRKYFGFNKHIKCYNRSFFNVEEWMNIVYRELNDKCPVLYGGQSNTTGGHCFILDGYNEDGEVHVNWGWNGDQNGYFDIAGLNGFSDGQQMVEMRTATDKRYQGSVRSLICMSGKLDMTYDEKTITASLDGYLINTDIDPFSGYIQLRAINIKTGKAYLLKKGQRLDGQDTSKGFWIDDITG
;
A
#
# COMPACT_ATOMS: atom_id res chain seq x y z
N MET A 1 -23.45 -50.63 57.10
CA MET A 1 -23.65 -49.93 55.81
C MET A 1 -23.27 -48.47 56.01
N THR A 2 -22.05 -48.14 55.69
CA THR A 2 -21.49 -46.78 55.87
C THR A 2 -21.51 -46.06 54.53
N LYS A 3 -22.36 -45.03 54.42
CA LYS A 3 -22.43 -44.16 53.24
C LYS A 3 -21.27 -43.19 53.28
N LYS A 4 -20.35 -43.28 52.31
CA LYS A 4 -19.31 -42.29 52.05
C LYS A 4 -19.91 -41.16 51.21
N PHE A 5 -19.93 -39.96 51.75
CA PHE A 5 -20.21 -38.74 51.02
C PHE A 5 -18.90 -38.30 50.31
N ILE A 6 -18.90 -38.21 48.98
CA ILE A 6 -17.84 -37.59 48.22
C ILE A 6 -18.24 -36.12 48.04
N ALA A 7 -17.49 -35.23 48.67
CA ALA A 7 -17.61 -33.79 48.44
C ALA A 7 -16.78 -33.44 47.19
N ILE A 8 -17.48 -33.04 46.12
CA ILE A 8 -16.85 -32.48 44.94
C ILE A 8 -16.63 -30.98 45.19
N ALA A 9 -15.39 -30.60 45.45
CA ALA A 9 -14.99 -29.18 45.48
C ALA A 9 -14.92 -28.65 44.05
N LEU A 10 -15.88 -27.84 43.65
CA LEU A 10 -15.81 -27.01 42.46
C LEU A 10 -14.78 -25.90 42.72
N LEU A 11 -13.58 -26.04 42.20
CA LEU A 11 -12.66 -24.96 42.02
C LEU A 11 -13.19 -24.07 40.86
N ALA A 12 -13.88 -22.99 41.23
CA ALA A 12 -14.15 -21.90 40.28
C ALA A 12 -12.83 -21.19 40.03
N SER A 13 -12.20 -21.53 38.90
CA SER A 13 -11.12 -20.70 38.34
C SER A 13 -11.74 -19.39 37.86
N ALA A 14 -11.69 -18.37 38.72
CA ALA A 14 -11.89 -16.99 38.29
C ALA A 14 -10.75 -16.65 37.31
N ALA A 15 -10.98 -16.83 36.02
CA ALA A 15 -10.17 -16.18 35.01
C ALA A 15 -10.34 -14.68 35.29
N LEU A 16 -9.32 -14.05 35.84
CA LEU A 16 -9.19 -12.61 35.83
C LEU A 16 -9.17 -12.21 34.36
N GLN A 17 -10.33 -11.86 33.81
CA GLN A 17 -10.38 -11.07 32.60
C GLN A 17 -9.71 -9.76 32.95
N VAL A 18 -8.44 -9.61 32.57
CA VAL A 18 -7.80 -8.30 32.52
C VAL A 18 -8.63 -7.51 31.51
N SER A 19 -9.56 -6.71 32.03
CA SER A 19 -10.32 -5.79 31.22
C SER A 19 -9.31 -4.82 30.63
N ALA A 20 -9.16 -4.83 29.31
CA ALA A 20 -8.37 -3.82 28.62
C ALA A 20 -8.85 -2.43 29.06
N ALA A 21 -7.90 -1.59 29.43
CA ALA A 21 -8.16 -0.26 29.96
C ALA A 21 -7.77 0.80 28.92
N GLU A 22 -8.50 1.90 28.92
CA GLU A 22 -8.12 3.06 28.12
C GLU A 22 -6.84 3.67 28.75
N ARG A 23 -5.83 3.92 27.91
CA ARG A 23 -4.59 4.60 28.33
C ARG A 23 -4.92 6.01 28.83
N SER A 24 -4.34 6.37 29.96
CA SER A 24 -4.37 7.74 30.44
C SER A 24 -3.64 8.69 29.47
N GLU A 25 -3.98 9.96 29.49
CA GLU A 25 -3.30 10.98 28.67
C GLU A 25 -1.79 11.01 28.93
N ALA A 26 -1.36 10.78 30.17
CA ALA A 26 0.05 10.70 30.52
C ALA A 26 0.77 9.53 29.81
N GLN A 27 0.15 8.36 29.78
CA GLN A 27 0.67 7.18 29.06
C GLN A 27 0.73 7.42 27.56
N ILE A 28 -0.31 8.05 26.98
CA ILE A 28 -0.35 8.42 25.57
C ILE A 28 0.78 9.38 25.21
N ARG A 29 0.98 10.45 26.00
CA ARG A 29 2.07 11.42 25.80
C ARG A 29 3.45 10.77 25.96
N GLN A 30 3.61 9.88 26.94
CA GLN A 30 4.85 9.15 27.15
C GLN A 30 5.20 8.25 25.96
N ALA A 31 4.23 7.49 25.45
CA ALA A 31 4.42 6.65 24.28
C ALA A 31 4.79 7.47 23.02
N ALA A 32 4.09 8.59 22.79
CA ALA A 32 4.42 9.50 21.71
C ALA A 32 5.82 10.09 21.83
N ALA A 33 6.21 10.54 23.04
CA ALA A 33 7.55 11.07 23.28
C ALA A 33 8.66 10.05 22.99
N ALA A 34 8.45 8.78 23.38
CA ALA A 34 9.39 7.69 23.09
C ALA A 34 9.53 7.42 21.60
N ALA A 35 8.42 7.40 20.84
CA ALA A 35 8.45 7.23 19.38
C ALA A 35 9.18 8.39 18.69
N LEU A 36 8.81 9.62 19.04
CA LEU A 36 9.41 10.82 18.47
C LEU A 36 10.90 10.96 18.83
N ALA A 37 11.37 10.35 19.92
CA ALA A 37 12.79 10.34 20.28
C ALA A 37 13.66 9.50 19.31
N LYS A 38 13.07 8.57 18.56
CA LYS A 38 13.74 7.75 17.52
C LYS A 38 14.08 8.54 16.26
N MET A 39 13.44 9.71 16.06
CA MET A 39 13.67 10.54 14.88
C MET A 39 15.07 11.17 14.87
N PRO A 40 15.66 11.48 13.69
CA PRO A 40 16.95 12.12 13.57
C PRO A 40 17.10 13.41 14.36
N SER A 41 18.32 13.73 14.77
CA SER A 41 18.66 14.84 15.69
C SER A 41 18.34 16.23 15.16
N ALA A 42 18.18 16.39 13.85
CA ALA A 42 17.80 17.68 13.23
C ALA A 42 16.50 18.27 13.81
N MET A 43 15.58 17.41 14.27
CA MET A 43 14.32 17.79 14.92
C MET A 43 14.45 18.14 16.40
N HIS A 44 15.62 17.90 17.03
CA HIS A 44 15.79 18.18 18.46
C HIS A 44 15.58 19.65 18.84
N LYS A 45 15.90 20.59 17.96
CA LYS A 45 15.72 22.03 18.21
C LYS A 45 14.22 22.42 18.26
N VAL A 46 13.37 21.78 17.46
CA VAL A 46 11.91 22.02 17.49
C VAL A 46 11.31 21.43 18.78
N ARG A 47 11.79 20.25 19.22
CA ARG A 47 11.32 19.56 20.42
C ARG A 47 11.61 20.31 21.72
N SER A 48 12.74 21.00 21.79
CA SER A 48 13.12 21.76 23.01
C SER A 48 12.30 23.05 23.19
N ALA A 49 11.62 23.53 22.13
CA ALA A 49 10.91 24.80 22.15
C ALA A 49 9.38 24.68 22.29
N GLN A 50 8.80 23.50 22.08
CA GLN A 50 7.35 23.31 22.07
C GLN A 50 6.90 22.11 22.91
N PRO A 51 5.81 22.19 23.68
CA PRO A 51 5.23 21.04 24.38
C PRO A 51 4.52 20.11 23.39
N LEU A 52 4.57 18.80 23.67
CA LEU A 52 3.73 17.81 22.99
C LEU A 52 2.25 18.11 23.23
N ARG A 53 1.46 18.11 22.17
CA ARG A 53 0.01 18.35 22.20
C ARG A 53 -0.74 17.17 21.58
N ILE A 54 -1.99 16.97 22.02
CA ILE A 54 -2.94 16.13 21.30
C ILE A 54 -3.39 16.94 20.08
N LEU A 55 -3.09 16.42 18.89
CA LEU A 55 -3.40 17.07 17.60
C LEU A 55 -4.72 16.56 17.04
N ALA A 56 -5.05 15.28 17.28
CA ALA A 56 -6.32 14.66 16.91
C ALA A 56 -6.61 13.47 17.83
N LYS A 57 -7.87 13.15 18.02
CA LYS A 57 -8.33 11.96 18.74
C LYS A 57 -9.58 11.39 18.09
N ASN A 58 -9.64 10.07 17.93
CA ASN A 58 -10.84 9.33 17.57
C ASN A 58 -11.10 8.20 18.58
N THR A 59 -11.97 7.24 18.25
CA THR A 59 -12.35 6.16 19.17
C THR A 59 -11.21 5.23 19.55
N GLN A 60 -10.28 4.96 18.65
CA GLN A 60 -9.19 3.99 18.86
C GLN A 60 -7.81 4.62 18.94
N LEU A 61 -7.64 5.82 18.38
CA LEU A 61 -6.34 6.44 18.18
C LEU A 61 -6.28 7.88 18.69
N THR A 62 -5.14 8.26 19.22
CA THR A 62 -4.77 9.64 19.55
C THR A 62 -3.49 10.01 18.80
N VAL A 63 -3.51 11.11 18.06
CA VAL A 63 -2.32 11.70 17.44
C VAL A 63 -1.74 12.74 18.38
N VAL A 64 -0.47 12.57 18.73
CA VAL A 64 0.27 13.46 19.64
C VAL A 64 1.53 13.94 18.93
N GLY A 65 1.81 15.22 18.98
CA GLY A 65 2.97 15.79 18.31
C GLY A 65 3.22 17.24 18.65
N TYR A 66 4.05 17.86 17.84
CA TYR A 66 4.38 19.28 17.90
C TYR A 66 3.55 20.05 16.87
N GLU A 67 3.12 21.26 17.19
CA GLU A 67 2.25 22.07 16.34
C GLU A 67 2.83 22.31 14.93
N ASN A 68 4.15 22.49 14.85
CA ASN A 68 4.88 22.68 13.58
C ASN A 68 6.01 21.65 13.43
N GLY A 69 5.73 20.39 13.75
CA GLY A 69 6.77 19.35 13.72
C GLY A 69 6.18 17.95 13.69
N GLY A 70 7.00 16.97 14.03
CA GLY A 70 6.64 15.57 13.99
C GLY A 70 5.49 15.18 14.92
N PHE A 71 4.87 14.06 14.60
CA PHE A 71 3.77 13.46 15.36
C PHE A 71 3.92 11.94 15.50
N ALA A 72 3.22 11.37 16.47
CA ALA A 72 3.07 9.93 16.66
C ALA A 72 1.59 9.56 16.78
N ILE A 73 1.24 8.37 16.31
CA ILE A 73 -0.09 7.77 16.38
C ILE A 73 -0.09 6.74 17.50
N VAL A 74 -0.90 6.95 18.52
CA VAL A 74 -0.95 6.14 19.75
C VAL A 74 -2.33 5.50 19.87
N ALA A 75 -2.38 4.19 20.17
CA ALA A 75 -3.63 3.51 20.48
C ALA A 75 -4.17 3.95 21.83
N ASN A 76 -5.49 4.18 21.91
CA ASN A 76 -6.16 4.56 23.15
C ASN A 76 -6.28 3.40 24.14
N ASP A 77 -6.36 2.16 23.66
CA ASP A 77 -6.57 0.95 24.44
C ASP A 77 -5.27 0.21 24.69
N ASP A 78 -5.00 -0.21 25.95
CA ASP A 78 -3.77 -0.90 26.37
C ASP A 78 -3.71 -2.38 25.94
N GLN A 79 -4.80 -2.92 25.38
CA GLN A 79 -4.82 -4.22 24.72
C GLN A 79 -3.85 -4.26 23.52
N PHE A 80 -3.62 -3.13 22.86
CA PHE A 80 -2.79 -2.99 21.68
C PHE A 80 -1.40 -2.41 22.03
N LYS A 81 -0.43 -2.60 21.13
CA LYS A 81 0.84 -1.89 21.25
C LYS A 81 0.61 -0.36 21.28
N PRO A 82 1.47 0.40 21.97
CA PRO A 82 1.19 1.81 22.18
C PRO A 82 1.28 2.65 20.90
N VAL A 83 2.24 2.40 20.01
CA VAL A 83 2.51 3.25 18.84
C VAL A 83 2.29 2.47 17.56
N PHE A 84 1.61 3.09 16.60
CA PHE A 84 1.34 2.54 15.27
C PHE A 84 2.01 3.30 14.13
N GLY A 85 2.68 4.38 14.44
CA GLY A 85 3.48 5.11 13.48
C GLY A 85 3.89 6.49 13.98
N TYR A 86 4.85 7.08 13.30
CA TYR A 86 5.34 8.44 13.56
C TYR A 86 5.90 9.05 12.29
N SER A 87 5.90 10.36 12.23
CA SER A 87 6.41 11.17 11.13
C SER A 87 7.19 12.36 11.65
N GLU A 88 8.18 12.80 10.88
CA GLU A 88 8.93 14.03 11.15
C GLU A 88 8.20 15.29 10.70
N THR A 89 7.24 15.12 9.79
CA THR A 89 6.49 16.24 9.22
C THR A 89 5.31 16.65 10.09
N GLN A 90 4.76 17.82 9.80
CA GLN A 90 3.60 18.32 10.51
C GLN A 90 2.36 17.45 10.26
N PHE A 91 1.57 17.22 11.31
CA PHE A 91 0.26 16.58 11.19
C PHE A 91 -0.75 17.55 10.58
N THR A 92 -1.42 17.10 9.51
CA THR A 92 -2.55 17.80 8.89
C THR A 92 -3.70 16.83 8.68
N THR A 93 -4.93 17.32 8.68
CA THR A 93 -6.14 16.51 8.43
C THR A 93 -6.69 16.77 7.04
N ASN A 94 -7.24 15.72 6.40
CA ASN A 94 -7.92 15.81 5.09
C ASN A 94 -7.08 16.44 3.97
N ASN A 95 -5.77 16.27 4.03
CA ASN A 95 -4.86 16.84 3.05
C ASN A 95 -4.04 15.80 2.30
N ASN A 96 -3.98 14.57 2.81
CA ASN A 96 -3.21 13.47 2.24
C ASN A 96 -4.07 12.20 2.17
N PRO A 97 -4.67 11.89 1.01
CA PRO A 97 -5.59 10.76 0.87
C PRO A 97 -4.99 9.40 1.27
N GLY A 98 -3.68 9.20 1.07
CA GLY A 98 -3.00 7.97 1.46
C GLY A 98 -2.89 7.82 2.97
N PHE A 99 -2.50 8.89 3.66
CA PHE A 99 -2.45 8.90 5.11
C PHE A 99 -3.86 8.81 5.73
N ASP A 100 -4.86 9.48 5.16
CA ASP A 100 -6.26 9.40 5.59
C ASP A 100 -6.82 7.97 5.43
N TRP A 101 -6.47 7.29 4.33
CA TRP A 101 -6.78 5.87 4.13
C TRP A 101 -6.14 5.00 5.22
N TYR A 102 -4.85 5.22 5.53
CA TYR A 102 -4.15 4.48 6.57
C TYR A 102 -4.81 4.66 7.95
N MET A 103 -5.08 5.89 8.34
CA MET A 103 -5.71 6.20 9.62
C MET A 103 -7.10 5.57 9.77
N THR A 104 -7.90 5.61 8.70
CA THR A 104 -9.24 5.02 8.66
C THR A 104 -9.17 3.50 8.75
N THR A 105 -8.29 2.87 7.97
CA THR A 105 -8.11 1.42 7.94
C THR A 105 -7.56 0.89 9.28
N LEU A 106 -6.59 1.58 9.86
CA LEU A 106 -6.04 1.23 11.18
C LEU A 106 -7.10 1.33 12.27
N ASN A 107 -7.87 2.43 12.31
CA ASN A 107 -8.95 2.60 13.28
C ASN A 107 -9.97 1.46 13.19
N ALA A 108 -10.39 1.10 11.98
CA ALA A 108 -11.33 -0.01 11.74
C ALA A 108 -10.73 -1.38 12.14
N SER A 109 -9.42 -1.58 11.93
CA SER A 109 -8.73 -2.81 12.32
C SER A 109 -8.67 -2.97 13.82
N LEU A 110 -8.35 -1.91 14.55
CA LEU A 110 -8.34 -1.88 16.02
C LEU A 110 -9.74 -2.10 16.60
N GLU A 111 -10.75 -1.44 16.05
CA GLU A 111 -12.13 -1.61 16.50
C GLU A 111 -12.61 -3.06 16.34
N ARG A 112 -12.36 -3.66 15.17
CA ARG A 112 -12.70 -5.06 14.91
C ARG A 112 -11.95 -6.02 15.83
N ALA A 113 -10.64 -5.81 16.04
CA ALA A 113 -9.83 -6.63 16.93
C ALA A 113 -10.35 -6.56 18.38
N LYS A 114 -10.73 -5.36 18.84
CA LYS A 114 -11.32 -5.13 20.16
C LYS A 114 -12.66 -5.88 20.32
N GLN A 115 -13.55 -5.76 19.32
CA GLN A 115 -14.85 -6.48 19.34
C GLN A 115 -14.67 -8.00 19.36
N GLN A 116 -13.61 -8.52 18.76
CA GLN A 116 -13.29 -9.95 18.71
C GLN A 116 -12.42 -10.43 19.87
N GLY A 117 -12.02 -9.57 20.79
CA GLY A 117 -11.10 -9.90 21.89
C GLY A 117 -9.72 -10.39 21.39
N ARG A 118 -9.25 -9.90 20.22
CA ARG A 118 -8.02 -10.32 19.56
C ARG A 118 -6.99 -9.19 19.58
N LYS A 119 -5.70 -9.56 19.55
CA LYS A 119 -4.61 -8.62 19.24
C LYS A 119 -4.52 -8.40 17.73
N LEU A 120 -3.97 -7.27 17.33
CA LEU A 120 -3.52 -7.13 15.95
C LEU A 120 -2.30 -8.01 15.70
N GLU A 121 -2.17 -8.45 14.46
CA GLU A 121 -1.00 -9.20 14.03
C GLU A 121 0.20 -8.24 13.92
N GLU A 122 1.37 -8.73 14.28
CA GLU A 122 2.63 -8.02 14.20
C GLU A 122 3.60 -8.84 13.36
N ALA A 123 4.50 -8.17 12.66
CA ALA A 123 5.59 -8.83 11.94
C ALA A 123 6.88 -8.04 12.13
N LYS A 124 8.00 -8.76 12.11
CA LYS A 124 9.35 -8.19 12.18
C LYS A 124 10.21 -8.73 11.04
N PRO A 125 11.24 -7.98 10.62
CA PRO A 125 12.21 -8.48 9.66
C PRO A 125 12.81 -9.82 10.13
N SER A 126 12.99 -10.76 9.18
CA SER A 126 13.71 -12.00 9.47
C SER A 126 15.14 -11.68 9.96
N PRO A 127 15.70 -12.47 10.90
CA PRO A 127 17.09 -12.31 11.34
C PRO A 127 18.15 -12.41 10.24
N GLU A 128 17.79 -12.95 9.07
CA GLU A 128 18.66 -13.01 7.89
C GLU A 128 18.75 -11.68 7.13
N TYR A 129 17.83 -10.73 7.40
CA TYR A 129 17.85 -9.40 6.81
C TYR A 129 18.57 -8.40 7.72
N ALA A 130 18.88 -7.24 7.18
CA ALA A 130 19.35 -6.13 8.00
C ALA A 130 18.29 -5.78 9.07
N ALA A 131 18.71 -5.43 10.27
CA ALA A 131 17.78 -5.04 11.35
C ALA A 131 16.92 -3.83 10.96
N SER A 132 17.46 -2.94 10.13
CA SER A 132 16.74 -1.79 9.57
C SER A 132 17.27 -1.44 8.19
N VAL A 133 16.42 -0.80 7.39
CA VAL A 133 16.76 -0.18 6.11
C VAL A 133 16.21 1.25 6.15
N GLY A 134 17.09 2.24 6.05
CA GLY A 134 16.68 3.65 5.98
C GLY A 134 15.94 3.95 4.68
N GLU A 135 15.36 5.15 4.60
CA GLU A 135 14.65 5.63 3.40
C GLU A 135 15.51 5.47 2.15
N LEU A 136 14.97 4.78 1.15
CA LEU A 136 15.64 4.57 -0.14
C LEU A 136 15.42 5.76 -1.08
N LEU A 137 14.21 6.32 -1.08
CA LEU A 137 13.85 7.43 -1.96
C LEU A 137 14.15 8.78 -1.32
N THR A 138 14.77 9.67 -2.07
CA THR A 138 14.96 11.08 -1.68
C THR A 138 13.85 11.98 -2.22
N THR A 139 13.06 11.47 -3.18
CA THR A 139 12.00 12.25 -3.84
C THR A 139 10.81 12.50 -2.91
N ARG A 140 10.30 13.74 -2.98
CA ARG A 140 9.11 14.22 -2.27
C ARG A 140 8.13 14.81 -3.29
N TRP A 141 7.68 13.96 -4.22
CA TRP A 141 6.84 14.40 -5.32
C TRP A 141 5.35 14.38 -4.95
N GLY A 142 4.58 15.19 -5.69
CA GLY A 142 3.13 15.30 -5.57
C GLY A 142 2.43 15.07 -6.89
N GLN A 143 1.19 15.59 -7.02
CA GLN A 143 0.33 15.32 -8.17
C GLN A 143 -0.05 16.57 -8.97
N ASP A 144 0.20 17.77 -8.43
CA ASP A 144 -0.09 19.06 -9.06
C ASP A 144 1.10 19.59 -9.85
N THR A 145 1.07 20.87 -10.22
CA THR A 145 2.18 21.56 -10.91
C THR A 145 3.49 21.48 -10.10
N PRO A 146 4.65 21.11 -10.74
CA PRO A 146 4.83 20.90 -12.18
C PRO A 146 4.60 19.47 -12.67
N TYR A 147 4.32 18.53 -11.77
CA TYR A 147 4.21 17.10 -12.09
C TYR A 147 3.15 16.83 -13.16
N ASN A 148 2.04 17.55 -13.13
CA ASN A 148 0.93 17.37 -14.06
C ASN A 148 0.98 18.25 -15.33
N ASN A 149 2.08 18.96 -15.60
CA ASN A 149 2.15 19.88 -16.74
C ASN A 149 1.94 19.22 -18.11
N MET A 150 2.00 17.90 -18.20
CA MET A 150 1.78 17.12 -19.43
C MET A 150 0.59 16.15 -19.37
N THR A 151 -0.24 16.22 -18.32
CA THR A 151 -1.49 15.45 -18.28
C THR A 151 -2.55 16.09 -19.18
N PRO A 152 -3.65 15.37 -19.50
CA PRO A 152 -4.74 15.96 -20.27
C PRO A 152 -5.32 17.23 -19.66
N LEU A 153 -5.94 18.06 -20.48
CA LEU A 153 -6.52 19.33 -20.07
C LEU A 153 -8.04 19.21 -19.90
N TYR A 154 -8.56 19.98 -18.94
CA TYR A 154 -10.00 20.25 -18.78
C TYR A 154 -10.27 21.75 -18.72
N THR A 155 -11.53 22.15 -18.90
CA THR A 155 -11.95 23.53 -18.71
C THR A 155 -12.51 23.72 -17.31
N ASP A 156 -11.83 24.51 -16.49
CA ASP A 156 -12.31 24.88 -15.17
C ASP A 156 -13.62 25.71 -15.31
N LYS A 157 -14.73 25.14 -14.89
CA LYS A 157 -16.07 25.76 -15.04
C LYS A 157 -16.24 27.08 -14.29
N LYS A 158 -15.42 27.34 -13.26
CA LYS A 158 -15.48 28.58 -12.48
C LYS A 158 -14.74 29.74 -13.14
N THR A 159 -13.60 29.41 -13.78
CA THR A 159 -12.70 30.44 -14.33
C THR A 159 -12.69 30.49 -15.86
N GLY A 160 -13.23 29.46 -16.53
CA GLY A 160 -13.16 29.26 -17.98
C GLY A 160 -11.75 28.94 -18.50
N LYS A 161 -10.76 28.78 -17.62
CA LYS A 161 -9.37 28.51 -18.01
C LYS A 161 -9.13 27.02 -18.20
N LYS A 162 -8.23 26.68 -19.12
CA LYS A 162 -7.71 25.31 -19.27
C LYS A 162 -6.76 25.03 -18.10
N LYS A 163 -6.92 23.84 -17.49
CA LYS A 163 -6.08 23.31 -16.42
C LYS A 163 -5.74 21.85 -16.71
N HIS A 164 -4.63 21.40 -16.18
CA HIS A 164 -4.26 19.98 -16.23
C HIS A 164 -4.97 19.19 -15.14
N TYR A 165 -5.37 17.94 -15.46
CA TYR A 165 -5.78 16.98 -14.44
C TYR A 165 -4.60 16.63 -13.54
N VAL A 166 -4.87 16.20 -12.31
CA VAL A 166 -3.81 15.68 -11.42
C VAL A 166 -3.21 14.38 -11.98
N THR A 167 -1.93 14.10 -11.68
CA THR A 167 -1.21 12.93 -12.23
C THR A 167 -1.81 11.59 -11.84
N GLY A 168 -2.39 11.51 -10.63
CA GLY A 168 -2.84 10.27 -10.01
C GLY A 168 -1.74 9.56 -9.20
N CYS A 169 -2.16 8.96 -8.08
CA CYS A 169 -1.23 8.35 -7.12
C CYS A 169 -0.39 7.20 -7.70
N VAL A 170 -0.97 6.38 -8.59
CA VAL A 170 -0.26 5.27 -9.25
C VAL A 170 0.88 5.80 -10.12
N SER A 171 0.60 6.81 -10.96
CA SER A 171 1.61 7.45 -11.79
C SER A 171 2.74 8.08 -10.95
N THR A 172 2.36 8.79 -9.87
CA THR A 172 3.32 9.45 -8.98
C THR A 172 4.23 8.44 -8.30
N ALA A 173 3.66 7.37 -7.73
CA ALA A 173 4.45 6.31 -7.07
C ALA A 173 5.37 5.59 -8.06
N MET A 174 4.88 5.21 -9.23
CA MET A 174 5.72 4.62 -10.28
C MET A 174 6.88 5.54 -10.67
N SER A 175 6.58 6.80 -10.94
CA SER A 175 7.60 7.78 -11.40
C SER A 175 8.71 7.99 -10.38
N MET A 176 8.39 8.06 -9.08
CA MET A 176 9.39 8.18 -8.02
C MET A 176 10.29 6.95 -7.94
N ILE A 177 9.74 5.74 -8.09
CA ILE A 177 10.55 4.51 -8.07
C ILE A 177 11.42 4.41 -9.33
N LEU A 178 10.90 4.75 -10.50
CA LEU A 178 11.70 4.82 -11.73
C LEU A 178 12.86 5.83 -11.59
N HIS A 179 12.60 6.97 -10.98
CA HIS A 179 13.64 7.97 -10.68
C HIS A 179 14.68 7.44 -9.69
N TYR A 180 14.28 6.70 -8.67
CA TYR A 180 15.22 6.06 -7.73
C TYR A 180 16.21 5.15 -8.45
N PHE A 181 15.74 4.34 -9.40
CA PHE A 181 16.59 3.46 -10.20
C PHE A 181 17.32 4.21 -11.35
N LYS A 182 16.89 5.42 -11.69
CA LYS A 182 17.25 6.14 -12.93
C LYS A 182 17.14 5.24 -14.16
N TYR A 183 16.05 4.49 -14.22
CA TYR A 183 15.82 3.42 -15.18
C TYR A 183 14.36 3.39 -15.66
N PRO A 184 14.13 3.09 -16.96
CA PRO A 184 15.12 2.92 -18.03
C PRO A 184 15.63 4.28 -18.57
N VAL A 185 16.65 4.28 -19.43
CA VAL A 185 17.06 5.48 -20.20
C VAL A 185 16.03 5.79 -21.28
N HIS A 186 15.54 4.75 -21.96
CA HIS A 186 14.44 4.76 -22.92
C HIS A 186 13.45 3.65 -22.54
N GLY A 187 12.17 3.89 -22.74
CA GLY A 187 11.18 2.83 -22.64
C GLY A 187 11.09 1.97 -23.90
N GLU A 188 10.07 1.15 -24.00
CA GLU A 188 9.82 0.23 -25.12
C GLU A 188 8.42 0.43 -25.68
N GLY A 189 8.30 0.48 -27.01
CA GLY A 189 7.01 0.61 -27.73
C GLY A 189 6.31 1.93 -27.49
N ASP A 190 5.02 1.90 -27.67
CA ASP A 190 4.10 3.03 -27.53
C ASP A 190 2.79 2.59 -26.87
N VAL A 191 2.01 3.56 -26.41
CA VAL A 191 0.64 3.36 -25.94
C VAL A 191 -0.30 4.38 -26.54
N ARG A 192 -1.49 3.91 -26.90
CA ARG A 192 -2.60 4.75 -27.34
C ARG A 192 -3.90 4.24 -26.71
N TYR A 193 -4.68 5.13 -26.13
CA TYR A 193 -6.01 4.81 -25.61
C TYR A 193 -6.94 6.01 -25.63
N ASP A 194 -8.25 5.75 -25.67
CA ASP A 194 -9.26 6.79 -25.60
C ASP A 194 -9.64 7.05 -24.14
N PHE A 195 -9.51 8.29 -23.74
CA PHE A 195 -9.88 8.80 -22.44
C PHE A 195 -11.17 9.61 -22.55
N ALA A 196 -12.21 9.19 -21.85
CA ALA A 196 -13.50 9.87 -21.77
C ALA A 196 -13.69 10.51 -20.40
N PRO A 197 -13.47 11.82 -20.25
CA PRO A 197 -13.67 12.51 -19.00
C PRO A 197 -15.15 12.49 -18.59
N GLY A 198 -15.45 12.08 -17.34
CA GLY A 198 -16.83 12.08 -16.82
C GLY A 198 -17.44 13.46 -16.58
N SER A 199 -16.72 14.53 -16.89
CA SER A 199 -17.07 15.92 -16.54
C SER A 199 -17.82 16.68 -17.64
N GLY A 200 -18.18 16.02 -18.77
CA GLY A 200 -18.77 16.64 -19.96
C GLY A 200 -17.73 17.26 -20.90
N GLU A 201 -16.44 17.07 -20.65
CA GLU A 201 -15.39 17.36 -21.62
C GLU A 201 -15.40 16.30 -22.74
N PRO A 202 -14.99 16.67 -23.99
CA PRO A 202 -14.91 15.71 -25.09
C PRO A 202 -13.87 14.62 -24.81
N SER A 203 -14.10 13.44 -25.35
CA SER A 203 -13.11 12.35 -25.33
C SER A 203 -11.82 12.81 -26.01
N GLN A 204 -10.70 12.34 -25.49
CA GLN A 204 -9.35 12.63 -25.97
C GLN A 204 -8.62 11.31 -26.25
N THR A 205 -7.93 11.21 -27.36
CA THR A 205 -6.99 10.11 -27.60
C THR A 205 -5.65 10.49 -26.96
N LEU A 206 -5.18 9.68 -26.03
CA LEU A 206 -3.93 9.87 -25.32
C LEU A 206 -2.86 8.94 -25.88
N GLU A 207 -1.69 9.51 -26.17
CA GLU A 207 -0.59 8.79 -26.80
C GLU A 207 0.74 9.08 -26.12
N ALA A 208 1.59 8.06 -25.97
CA ALA A 208 2.97 8.20 -25.55
C ALA A 208 3.85 7.22 -26.31
N ASP A 209 4.97 7.73 -26.82
CA ASP A 209 6.03 6.95 -27.47
C ASP A 209 7.18 6.80 -26.47
N PHE A 210 7.30 5.62 -25.91
CA PHE A 210 8.32 5.30 -24.91
C PHE A 210 9.69 5.08 -25.57
N SER A 211 9.70 4.47 -26.76
CA SER A 211 10.94 4.10 -27.44
C SER A 211 11.75 5.30 -27.92
N ASN A 212 11.08 6.37 -28.34
CA ASN A 212 11.72 7.59 -28.84
C ASN A 212 11.88 8.67 -27.77
N THR A 213 11.57 8.35 -26.50
CA THR A 213 11.72 9.31 -25.39
C THR A 213 12.92 8.94 -24.52
N THR A 214 13.85 9.88 -24.38
CA THR A 214 14.95 9.78 -23.41
C THR A 214 14.55 10.44 -22.09
N TYR A 215 14.52 9.67 -21.00
CA TYR A 215 14.24 10.20 -19.68
C TYR A 215 15.45 10.93 -19.11
N GLN A 216 15.26 12.19 -18.77
CA GLN A 216 16.34 13.06 -18.29
C GLN A 216 16.43 13.01 -16.75
N TRP A 217 16.83 11.86 -16.22
CA TRP A 217 16.85 11.60 -14.77
C TRP A 217 17.63 12.64 -13.96
N ASP A 218 18.75 13.11 -14.49
CA ASP A 218 19.62 14.10 -13.79
C ASP A 218 19.06 15.52 -13.79
N LYS A 219 18.00 15.79 -14.56
CA LYS A 219 17.29 17.07 -14.54
C LYS A 219 16.15 17.08 -13.53
N MET A 220 15.70 15.91 -13.07
CA MET A 220 14.61 15.81 -12.11
C MET A 220 15.11 16.14 -10.71
N LEU A 221 14.41 17.04 -10.01
CA LEU A 221 14.72 17.42 -8.64
C LEU A 221 14.06 16.46 -7.64
N ASN A 222 14.62 16.40 -6.42
CA ASN A 222 14.02 15.63 -5.35
C ASN A 222 12.66 16.20 -4.88
N GLU A 223 12.48 17.52 -5.00
CA GLU A 223 11.20 18.19 -4.69
C GLU A 223 11.04 19.47 -5.52
N TYR A 224 9.80 19.93 -5.66
CA TYR A 224 9.42 21.11 -6.44
C TYR A 224 8.52 22.07 -5.66
N LYS A 225 8.35 21.83 -4.38
CA LYS A 225 7.37 22.50 -3.52
C LYS A 225 7.57 24.02 -3.39
N ASP A 226 8.81 24.47 -3.45
CA ASP A 226 9.16 25.89 -3.32
C ASP A 226 9.07 26.68 -4.62
N GLY A 227 8.82 26.02 -5.76
CA GLY A 227 8.74 26.64 -7.07
C GLY A 227 10.10 27.01 -7.68
N SER A 228 11.21 26.68 -7.03
CA SER A 228 12.58 27.00 -7.49
C SER A 228 13.07 25.95 -8.49
N TYR A 229 12.50 25.93 -9.70
CA TYR A 229 12.91 25.00 -10.76
C TYR A 229 12.83 25.66 -12.14
N THR A 230 13.64 25.15 -13.08
CA THR A 230 13.61 25.57 -14.48
C THR A 230 12.50 24.86 -15.25
N GLU A 231 12.14 25.39 -16.43
CA GLU A 231 11.18 24.74 -17.33
C GLU A 231 11.70 23.36 -17.77
N GLU A 232 12.99 23.19 -18.02
CA GLU A 232 13.61 21.91 -18.36
C GLU A 232 13.41 20.86 -17.24
N GLN A 233 13.60 21.27 -15.98
CA GLN A 233 13.36 20.40 -14.81
C GLN A 233 11.89 20.03 -14.64
N ALA A 234 10.99 21.00 -14.84
CA ALA A 234 9.56 20.76 -14.82
C ALA A 234 9.11 19.79 -15.93
N ASN A 235 9.62 19.98 -17.15
CA ASN A 235 9.33 19.12 -18.29
C ASN A 235 9.88 17.70 -18.11
N ALA A 236 11.06 17.56 -17.49
CA ALA A 236 11.64 16.26 -17.22
C ALA A 236 10.72 15.42 -16.31
N VAL A 237 10.29 15.98 -15.18
CA VAL A 237 9.40 15.27 -14.25
C VAL A 237 7.99 15.07 -14.82
N ALA A 238 7.45 16.05 -15.54
CA ALA A 238 6.13 15.92 -16.16
C ALA A 238 6.10 14.84 -17.27
N THR A 239 7.21 14.63 -17.98
CA THR A 239 7.35 13.59 -19.00
C THR A 239 7.21 12.20 -18.39
N ILE A 240 7.96 11.88 -17.32
CA ILE A 240 7.84 10.56 -16.69
C ILE A 240 6.47 10.37 -16.04
N MET A 241 5.89 11.41 -15.43
CA MET A 241 4.55 11.37 -14.88
C MET A 241 3.48 11.06 -15.93
N LYS A 242 3.55 11.75 -17.08
CA LYS A 242 2.67 11.47 -18.24
C LYS A 242 2.82 10.02 -18.68
N HIS A 243 4.05 9.57 -18.87
CA HIS A 243 4.35 8.24 -19.40
C HIS A 243 3.86 7.14 -18.44
N CYS A 244 4.11 7.26 -17.14
CA CYS A 244 3.58 6.33 -16.15
C CYS A 244 2.05 6.30 -16.14
N GLY A 245 1.40 7.47 -16.20
CA GLY A 245 -0.05 7.56 -16.25
C GLY A 245 -0.64 6.90 -17.51
N TYR A 246 -0.05 7.17 -18.67
CA TYR A 246 -0.54 6.60 -19.93
C TYR A 246 -0.29 5.09 -20.02
N ALA A 247 0.86 4.62 -19.47
CA ALA A 247 1.19 3.19 -19.44
C ALA A 247 0.18 2.34 -18.65
N VAL A 248 -0.48 2.93 -17.65
CA VAL A 248 -1.52 2.27 -16.84
C VAL A 248 -2.95 2.65 -17.25
N SER A 249 -3.13 3.28 -18.41
CA SER A 249 -4.43 3.74 -18.90
C SER A 249 -5.20 4.58 -17.89
N MET A 250 -4.50 5.56 -17.28
CA MET A 250 -5.01 6.41 -16.20
C MET A 250 -6.35 7.05 -16.55
N GLN A 251 -7.31 6.93 -15.65
CA GLN A 251 -8.58 7.65 -15.72
C GLN A 251 -8.42 8.98 -14.96
N TYR A 252 -8.24 10.03 -15.74
CA TYR A 252 -7.98 11.37 -15.20
C TYR A 252 -9.25 12.03 -14.71
N THR A 253 -9.22 12.61 -13.51
CA THR A 253 -10.30 13.45 -12.97
C THR A 253 -9.74 14.68 -12.28
N ILE A 254 -10.63 15.66 -12.01
CA ILE A 254 -10.25 16.93 -11.39
C ILE A 254 -9.80 16.73 -9.94
N SER A 255 -10.45 15.82 -9.21
CA SER A 255 -10.24 15.62 -7.78
C SER A 255 -9.36 14.43 -7.42
N GLY A 256 -9.04 13.57 -8.38
CA GLY A 256 -8.20 12.40 -8.12
C GLY A 256 -8.20 11.43 -9.29
N SER A 257 -7.09 11.37 -10.04
CA SER A 257 -6.90 10.44 -11.15
C SER A 257 -6.56 9.05 -10.64
N GLY A 258 -7.10 8.01 -11.24
CA GLY A 258 -6.98 6.63 -10.76
C GLY A 258 -6.63 5.62 -11.84
N ALA A 259 -5.88 4.60 -11.44
CA ALA A 259 -5.61 3.39 -12.21
C ALA A 259 -5.50 2.20 -11.26
N PHE A 260 -5.66 1.00 -11.77
CA PHE A 260 -5.47 -0.21 -10.97
C PHE A 260 -3.99 -0.48 -10.72
N ILE A 261 -3.64 -0.85 -9.49
CA ILE A 261 -2.24 -1.12 -9.08
C ILE A 261 -1.61 -2.24 -9.90
N TYR A 262 -2.37 -3.29 -10.23
CA TYR A 262 -1.86 -4.40 -11.04
C TYR A 262 -1.46 -3.98 -12.46
N GLU A 263 -2.06 -2.91 -13.01
CA GLU A 263 -1.64 -2.35 -14.31
C GLU A 263 -0.20 -1.82 -14.26
N SER A 264 0.27 -1.37 -13.08
CA SER A 264 1.67 -0.97 -12.90
C SER A 264 2.63 -2.13 -13.16
N CYS A 265 2.30 -3.33 -12.67
CA CYS A 265 3.13 -4.52 -12.88
C CYS A 265 3.27 -4.84 -14.37
N ARG A 266 2.16 -4.78 -15.11
CA ARG A 266 2.15 -4.98 -16.55
C ARG A 266 2.91 -3.88 -17.29
N ALA A 267 2.66 -2.62 -16.95
CA ALA A 267 3.29 -1.46 -17.57
C ALA A 267 4.82 -1.48 -17.40
N LEU A 268 5.29 -1.78 -16.19
CA LEU A 268 6.72 -1.88 -15.87
C LEU A 268 7.44 -2.92 -16.74
N ARG A 269 6.82 -4.09 -16.92
CA ARG A 269 7.39 -5.15 -17.77
C ARG A 269 7.33 -4.82 -19.25
N LYS A 270 6.22 -4.23 -19.71
CA LYS A 270 5.95 -3.99 -21.13
C LYS A 270 6.66 -2.77 -21.67
N TYR A 271 6.70 -1.68 -20.88
CA TYR A 271 7.15 -0.38 -21.39
C TYR A 271 8.43 0.14 -20.74
N PHE A 272 8.75 -0.33 -19.53
CA PHE A 272 9.88 0.19 -18.75
C PHE A 272 11.02 -0.80 -18.54
N GLY A 273 11.00 -1.95 -19.23
CA GLY A 273 12.09 -2.93 -19.21
C GLY A 273 12.38 -3.53 -17.83
N PHE A 274 11.39 -3.59 -16.93
CA PHE A 274 11.55 -4.26 -15.63
C PHE A 274 11.60 -5.76 -15.78
N ASN A 275 12.07 -6.43 -14.73
CA ASN A 275 12.19 -7.89 -14.72
C ASN A 275 10.84 -8.54 -15.03
N LYS A 276 10.81 -9.42 -16.03
CA LYS A 276 9.59 -10.11 -16.47
C LYS A 276 8.94 -10.99 -15.39
N HIS A 277 9.65 -11.29 -14.31
CA HIS A 277 9.17 -12.12 -13.21
C HIS A 277 8.61 -11.32 -12.03
N ILE A 278 8.65 -9.97 -12.05
CA ILE A 278 8.00 -9.18 -11.00
C ILE A 278 6.51 -9.50 -10.93
N LYS A 279 5.96 -9.41 -9.73
CA LYS A 279 4.58 -9.78 -9.45
C LYS A 279 3.81 -8.64 -8.79
N CYS A 280 2.51 -8.67 -9.00
CA CYS A 280 1.56 -7.96 -8.17
C CYS A 280 0.91 -8.97 -7.22
N TYR A 281 0.95 -8.68 -5.93
CA TYR A 281 0.38 -9.51 -4.88
C TYR A 281 -0.88 -8.86 -4.31
N ASN A 282 -1.83 -9.70 -3.91
CA ASN A 282 -3.03 -9.27 -3.19
C ASN A 282 -2.96 -9.79 -1.74
N ARG A 283 -3.15 -8.90 -0.78
CA ARG A 283 -3.05 -9.19 0.66
C ARG A 283 -3.91 -10.35 1.12
N SER A 284 -5.08 -10.54 0.52
CA SER A 284 -6.03 -11.58 0.93
C SER A 284 -5.50 -13.02 0.79
N PHE A 285 -4.44 -13.22 0.02
CA PHE A 285 -3.86 -14.55 -0.22
C PHE A 285 -2.70 -14.91 0.70
N PHE A 286 -2.35 -14.03 1.66
CA PHE A 286 -1.18 -14.17 2.51
C PHE A 286 -1.58 -14.01 3.98
N ASN A 287 -0.93 -14.74 4.87
CA ASN A 287 -0.90 -14.36 6.28
C ASN A 287 0.02 -13.14 6.47
N VAL A 288 0.01 -12.54 7.65
CA VAL A 288 0.77 -11.31 7.91
C VAL A 288 2.28 -11.54 7.78
N GLU A 289 2.77 -12.66 8.29
CA GLU A 289 4.20 -12.99 8.26
C GLU A 289 4.69 -13.14 6.80
N GLU A 290 3.99 -13.91 5.97
CA GLU A 290 4.30 -14.06 4.55
C GLU A 290 4.25 -12.74 3.79
N TRP A 291 3.21 -11.92 4.06
CA TRP A 291 3.03 -10.63 3.42
C TRP A 291 4.15 -9.66 3.74
N MET A 292 4.44 -9.49 5.03
CA MET A 292 5.49 -8.59 5.48
C MET A 292 6.89 -9.08 5.12
N ASN A 293 7.10 -10.41 5.06
CA ASN A 293 8.37 -10.96 4.61
C ASN A 293 8.69 -10.59 3.16
N ILE A 294 7.67 -10.48 2.27
CA ILE A 294 7.89 -9.95 0.91
C ILE A 294 8.37 -8.50 1.00
N VAL A 295 7.71 -7.66 1.79
CA VAL A 295 8.10 -6.25 1.96
C VAL A 295 9.53 -6.13 2.49
N TYR A 296 9.86 -6.83 3.57
CA TYR A 296 11.19 -6.76 4.18
C TYR A 296 12.29 -7.27 3.24
N ARG A 297 12.03 -8.35 2.50
CA ARG A 297 12.96 -8.89 1.50
C ARG A 297 13.27 -7.86 0.42
N GLU A 298 12.22 -7.27 -0.18
CA GLU A 298 12.40 -6.28 -1.25
C GLU A 298 13.20 -5.07 -0.74
N LEU A 299 12.85 -4.54 0.41
CA LEU A 299 13.54 -3.38 0.99
C LEU A 299 14.97 -3.71 1.42
N ASN A 300 15.22 -4.91 1.96
CA ASN A 300 16.58 -5.39 2.27
C ASN A 300 17.44 -5.44 1.00
N ASP A 301 16.86 -5.84 -0.11
CA ASP A 301 17.50 -5.86 -1.42
C ASP A 301 17.60 -4.48 -2.08
N LYS A 302 17.20 -3.41 -1.40
CA LYS A 302 17.16 -2.03 -1.90
C LYS A 302 16.20 -1.85 -3.08
N CYS A 303 15.13 -2.60 -3.08
CA CYS A 303 14.02 -2.48 -4.02
C CYS A 303 12.80 -1.87 -3.28
N PRO A 304 12.43 -0.62 -3.55
CA PRO A 304 11.20 -0.04 -3.04
C PRO A 304 9.99 -0.85 -3.49
N VAL A 305 8.92 -0.86 -2.69
CA VAL A 305 7.69 -1.59 -3.01
C VAL A 305 6.60 -0.58 -3.37
N LEU A 306 5.99 -0.74 -4.53
CA LEU A 306 4.77 -0.01 -4.86
C LEU A 306 3.61 -0.67 -4.14
N TYR A 307 2.92 0.08 -3.30
CA TYR A 307 1.90 -0.45 -2.41
C TYR A 307 0.62 0.39 -2.50
N GLY A 308 -0.50 -0.20 -2.19
CA GLY A 308 -1.73 0.55 -2.04
C GLY A 308 -2.87 -0.30 -1.52
N GLY A 309 -3.96 0.37 -1.25
CA GLY A 309 -5.20 -0.24 -0.79
C GLY A 309 -6.39 0.58 -1.23
N GLN A 310 -7.56 0.02 -1.05
CA GLN A 310 -8.83 0.64 -1.39
C GLN A 310 -9.82 0.46 -0.27
N SER A 311 -10.46 1.52 0.14
CA SER A 311 -11.54 1.52 1.13
C SER A 311 -12.83 2.01 0.48
N ASN A 312 -13.96 1.47 0.90
CA ASN A 312 -15.28 1.92 0.44
C ASN A 312 -15.65 3.34 0.94
N THR A 313 -14.92 3.86 1.93
CA THR A 313 -15.20 5.15 2.56
C THR A 313 -14.25 6.25 2.10
N THR A 314 -12.97 5.94 1.89
CA THR A 314 -11.93 6.93 1.55
C THR A 314 -11.41 6.80 0.12
N GLY A 315 -11.92 5.83 -0.65
CA GLY A 315 -11.39 5.51 -1.98
C GLY A 315 -10.07 4.74 -1.92
N GLY A 316 -9.36 4.68 -3.04
CA GLY A 316 -8.07 4.01 -3.17
C GLY A 316 -6.89 4.98 -3.16
N HIS A 317 -5.74 4.54 -2.64
CA HIS A 317 -4.50 5.27 -2.77
C HIS A 317 -3.32 4.32 -3.01
N CYS A 318 -2.39 4.76 -3.86
CA CYS A 318 -1.13 4.08 -4.16
C CYS A 318 0.03 4.91 -3.61
N PHE A 319 0.97 4.25 -2.96
CA PHE A 319 2.12 4.88 -2.29
C PHE A 319 3.33 3.94 -2.31
N ILE A 320 4.43 4.34 -1.70
CA ILE A 320 5.68 3.59 -1.73
C ILE A 320 6.08 3.18 -0.33
N LEU A 321 6.53 1.94 -0.19
CA LEU A 321 7.27 1.47 0.97
C LEU A 321 8.76 1.48 0.59
N ASP A 322 9.59 2.21 1.34
CA ASP A 322 10.98 2.42 0.95
C ASP A 322 12.00 2.35 2.10
N GLY A 323 11.60 1.77 3.22
CA GLY A 323 12.46 1.51 4.35
C GLY A 323 11.74 0.74 5.46
N TYR A 324 12.46 0.27 6.46
CA TYR A 324 11.88 -0.30 7.68
C TYR A 324 12.84 -0.15 8.86
N ASN A 325 12.30 -0.13 10.07
CA ASN A 325 13.06 -0.10 11.31
C ASN A 325 13.08 -1.46 12.03
N GLU A 326 13.83 -1.56 13.12
CA GLU A 326 14.00 -2.78 13.93
C GLU A 326 12.71 -3.26 14.61
N ASP A 327 11.74 -2.38 14.78
CA ASP A 327 10.42 -2.71 15.34
C ASP A 327 9.47 -3.29 14.30
N GLY A 328 9.85 -3.27 13.01
CA GLY A 328 9.06 -3.76 11.89
C GLY A 328 8.12 -2.71 11.28
N GLU A 329 8.18 -1.46 11.74
CA GLU A 329 7.46 -0.37 11.09
C GLU A 329 8.14 -0.02 9.77
N VAL A 330 7.33 0.25 8.75
CA VAL A 330 7.79 0.49 7.38
C VAL A 330 7.74 1.97 7.08
N HIS A 331 8.82 2.50 6.47
CA HIS A 331 8.81 3.88 5.97
C HIS A 331 7.91 3.98 4.75
N VAL A 332 6.98 4.94 4.80
CA VAL A 332 5.97 5.19 3.76
C VAL A 332 6.19 6.57 3.15
N ASN A 333 6.35 6.61 1.83
CA ASN A 333 6.28 7.81 1.04
C ASN A 333 4.92 7.87 0.32
N TRP A 334 4.05 8.76 0.78
CA TRP A 334 2.66 8.84 0.34
C TRP A 334 2.49 9.41 -1.08
N GLY A 335 3.53 9.96 -1.70
CA GLY A 335 3.42 10.65 -2.99
C GLY A 335 2.65 11.98 -2.89
N TRP A 336 2.77 12.67 -1.77
CA TRP A 336 2.03 13.90 -1.44
C TRP A 336 2.97 15.01 -0.96
N ASN A 337 3.96 15.38 -1.82
CA ASN A 337 4.99 16.40 -1.52
C ASN A 337 5.78 16.16 -0.23
N GLY A 338 5.90 14.89 0.19
CA GLY A 338 6.56 14.51 1.43
C GLY A 338 5.72 14.72 2.70
N ASP A 339 4.50 15.25 2.57
CA ASP A 339 3.64 15.49 3.72
C ASP A 339 3.27 14.14 4.38
N GLN A 340 3.49 14.07 5.68
CA GLN A 340 3.22 12.90 6.55
C GLN A 340 3.99 11.62 6.19
N ASN A 341 5.06 11.69 5.39
CA ASN A 341 5.98 10.58 5.25
C ASN A 341 6.54 10.18 6.61
N GLY A 342 6.74 8.88 6.83
CA GLY A 342 7.23 8.40 8.12
C GLY A 342 7.17 6.89 8.25
N TYR A 343 7.37 6.39 9.46
CA TYR A 343 7.33 4.97 9.78
C TYR A 343 5.97 4.57 10.33
N PHE A 344 5.37 3.55 9.75
CA PHE A 344 4.01 3.11 10.07
C PHE A 344 3.91 1.59 10.16
N ASP A 345 3.03 1.11 11.05
CA ASP A 345 2.69 -0.31 11.14
C ASP A 345 1.73 -0.70 10.02
N ILE A 346 2.26 -1.36 8.99
CA ILE A 346 1.47 -1.92 7.89
C ILE A 346 0.97 -3.33 8.23
N ALA A 347 1.67 -4.07 9.10
CA ALA A 347 1.28 -5.42 9.51
C ALA A 347 -0.06 -5.45 10.24
N GLY A 348 -0.33 -4.45 11.07
CA GLY A 348 -1.58 -4.32 11.82
C GLY A 348 -2.81 -3.98 10.97
N LEU A 349 -2.63 -3.59 9.71
CA LEU A 349 -3.74 -3.37 8.79
C LEU A 349 -4.37 -4.71 8.43
N ASN A 350 -5.67 -4.85 8.71
CA ASN A 350 -6.38 -6.11 8.46
C ASN A 350 -6.48 -6.41 6.95
N GLY A 351 -5.93 -7.57 6.54
CA GLY A 351 -5.91 -8.01 5.15
C GLY A 351 -7.27 -8.23 4.49
N PHE A 352 -8.33 -8.31 5.26
CA PHE A 352 -9.68 -8.59 4.73
C PHE A 352 -10.46 -7.35 4.33
N SER A 353 -10.01 -6.15 4.69
CA SER A 353 -10.86 -4.99 4.56
C SER A 353 -10.63 -4.22 3.28
N ASP A 354 -9.48 -4.17 2.64
CA ASP A 354 -9.29 -2.99 1.81
C ASP A 354 -8.38 -3.20 0.60
N GLY A 355 -8.58 -4.29 -0.10
CA GLY A 355 -7.99 -4.52 -1.43
C GLY A 355 -6.50 -4.20 -1.50
N GLN A 356 -5.75 -4.47 -0.41
CA GLN A 356 -4.33 -4.14 -0.37
C GLN A 356 -3.56 -4.95 -1.39
N GLN A 357 -2.75 -4.27 -2.17
CA GLN A 357 -1.90 -4.84 -3.22
C GLN A 357 -0.50 -4.28 -3.11
N MET A 358 0.49 -5.05 -3.55
CA MET A 358 1.86 -4.58 -3.74
C MET A 358 2.46 -5.11 -5.03
N VAL A 359 3.36 -4.32 -5.62
CA VAL A 359 4.13 -4.69 -6.81
C VAL A 359 5.61 -4.66 -6.49
N GLU A 360 6.29 -5.75 -6.81
CA GLU A 360 7.75 -5.82 -6.77
C GLU A 360 8.36 -4.88 -7.82
N MET A 361 9.41 -4.16 -7.43
CA MET A 361 10.03 -3.15 -8.28
C MET A 361 11.49 -3.53 -8.56
N ARG A 362 11.69 -4.52 -9.43
CA ARG A 362 13.02 -5.02 -9.79
C ARG A 362 13.31 -4.78 -11.26
N THR A 363 14.44 -4.17 -11.55
CA THR A 363 14.90 -3.96 -12.94
C THR A 363 15.30 -5.29 -13.60
N ALA A 364 15.34 -5.32 -14.94
CA ALA A 364 15.76 -6.52 -15.69
C ALA A 364 17.19 -6.97 -15.37
N THR A 365 18.04 -6.09 -14.88
CA THR A 365 19.43 -6.39 -14.51
C THR A 365 19.57 -7.01 -13.12
N ASP A 366 18.52 -7.02 -12.32
CA ASP A 366 18.53 -7.65 -10.99
C ASP A 366 18.48 -9.18 -11.12
N LYS A 367 19.64 -9.80 -10.97
CA LYS A 367 19.80 -11.26 -11.08
C LYS A 367 19.46 -12.03 -9.80
N ARG A 368 19.23 -11.33 -8.68
CA ARG A 368 18.89 -11.96 -7.40
C ARG A 368 17.50 -12.57 -7.42
N TYR A 369 16.63 -12.03 -8.28
CA TYR A 369 15.26 -12.48 -8.40
C TYR A 369 15.06 -13.31 -9.66
N GLN A 370 14.79 -14.59 -9.45
CA GLN A 370 14.43 -15.54 -10.49
C GLN A 370 13.04 -16.13 -10.21
N GLY A 371 12.11 -15.26 -9.84
CA GLY A 371 10.74 -15.66 -9.56
C GLY A 371 10.16 -16.43 -10.73
N SER A 372 9.53 -17.54 -10.45
CA SER A 372 8.79 -18.27 -11.46
C SER A 372 7.38 -17.68 -11.56
N VAL A 373 6.94 -17.43 -12.80
CA VAL A 373 5.54 -17.60 -13.18
C VAL A 373 4.63 -16.39 -13.07
N ARG A 374 3.84 -16.27 -14.08
CA ARG A 374 2.62 -15.52 -14.38
C ARG A 374 1.77 -15.29 -13.13
N SER A 375 1.38 -14.06 -12.91
CA SER A 375 0.55 -13.69 -11.77
C SER A 375 -0.90 -13.52 -12.21
N LEU A 376 -1.79 -14.31 -11.64
CA LEU A 376 -3.22 -14.03 -11.65
C LEU A 376 -3.58 -13.35 -10.33
N ILE A 377 -4.40 -12.34 -10.42
CA ILE A 377 -4.90 -11.64 -9.23
C ILE A 377 -6.41 -11.77 -9.18
N CYS A 378 -6.91 -12.12 -8.01
CA CYS A 378 -8.32 -11.94 -7.71
C CYS A 378 -8.56 -10.48 -7.34
N MET A 379 -9.30 -9.77 -8.15
CA MET A 379 -9.57 -8.34 -7.98
C MET A 379 -10.77 -8.05 -7.10
N SER A 380 -11.81 -8.83 -7.27
CA SER A 380 -12.98 -8.82 -6.41
C SER A 380 -13.33 -10.27 -6.15
N GLY A 381 -13.16 -10.71 -4.96
CA GLY A 381 -13.48 -12.08 -4.63
C GLY A 381 -13.90 -12.16 -3.21
N LYS A 382 -14.94 -12.92 -2.97
CA LYS A 382 -15.37 -13.30 -1.65
C LYS A 382 -14.96 -14.74 -1.44
N LEU A 383 -13.99 -14.97 -0.57
CA LEU A 383 -13.72 -16.31 -0.08
C LEU A 383 -14.59 -16.53 1.16
N ASP A 384 -15.69 -17.24 0.98
CA ASP A 384 -16.51 -17.71 2.09
C ASP A 384 -16.04 -19.08 2.54
N MET A 385 -15.69 -19.20 3.81
CA MET A 385 -15.36 -20.49 4.43
C MET A 385 -16.36 -20.77 5.53
N THR A 386 -17.06 -21.88 5.43
CA THR A 386 -17.87 -22.43 6.51
C THR A 386 -17.19 -23.69 7.05
N TYR A 387 -17.16 -23.80 8.36
CA TYR A 387 -16.57 -24.92 9.06
C TYR A 387 -17.65 -25.58 9.94
N ASP A 388 -17.82 -26.86 9.77
CA ASP A 388 -18.50 -27.72 10.74
C ASP A 388 -17.51 -28.79 11.26
N GLU A 389 -17.90 -29.56 12.26
CA GLU A 389 -17.01 -30.53 12.93
C GLU A 389 -16.38 -31.59 11.99
N LYS A 390 -16.88 -31.73 10.76
CA LYS A 390 -16.50 -32.80 9.82
C LYS A 390 -16.13 -32.27 8.43
N THR A 391 -16.60 -31.09 8.06
CA THR A 391 -16.45 -30.59 6.69
C THR A 391 -16.01 -29.13 6.67
N ILE A 392 -15.10 -28.83 5.76
CA ILE A 392 -14.73 -27.47 5.40
C ILE A 392 -15.35 -27.20 4.04
N THR A 393 -16.27 -26.27 3.97
CA THR A 393 -16.80 -25.79 2.69
C THR A 393 -16.19 -24.42 2.41
N ALA A 394 -15.53 -24.30 1.26
CA ALA A 394 -15.00 -23.03 0.80
C ALA A 394 -15.60 -22.70 -0.56
N SER A 395 -16.10 -21.49 -0.71
CA SER A 395 -16.51 -20.94 -2.00
C SER A 395 -15.66 -19.70 -2.30
N LEU A 396 -15.16 -19.63 -3.52
CA LEU A 396 -14.51 -18.46 -4.07
C LEU A 396 -15.38 -17.93 -5.20
N ASP A 397 -16.02 -16.80 -4.95
CA ASP A 397 -16.71 -16.01 -5.97
C ASP A 397 -15.82 -14.81 -6.27
N GLY A 398 -15.35 -14.67 -7.53
CA GLY A 398 -14.40 -13.63 -7.80
C GLY A 398 -14.02 -13.47 -9.26
N TYR A 399 -13.32 -12.37 -9.48
CA TYR A 399 -12.83 -11.92 -10.76
C TYR A 399 -11.30 -11.99 -10.78
N LEU A 400 -10.74 -12.82 -11.66
CA LEU A 400 -9.31 -12.95 -11.85
C LEU A 400 -8.85 -12.18 -13.08
N ILE A 401 -7.72 -11.52 -12.95
CA ILE A 401 -7.07 -10.82 -14.07
C ILE A 401 -5.69 -11.43 -14.30
N ASN A 402 -5.40 -11.71 -15.57
CA ASN A 402 -4.05 -12.03 -15.98
C ASN A 402 -3.19 -10.75 -15.98
N THR A 403 -2.22 -10.68 -15.10
CA THR A 403 -1.28 -9.56 -14.98
C THR A 403 0.01 -9.77 -15.75
N ASP A 404 0.13 -10.89 -16.47
CA ASP A 404 1.26 -11.15 -17.36
C ASP A 404 1.16 -10.34 -18.66
N ILE A 405 2.28 -10.22 -19.38
CA ILE A 405 2.34 -9.67 -20.73
C ILE A 405 1.92 -10.69 -21.79
N ASP A 406 1.97 -11.99 -21.45
CA ASP A 406 1.58 -13.09 -22.31
C ASP A 406 0.21 -13.66 -21.92
N PRO A 407 -0.57 -14.20 -22.88
CA PRO A 407 -1.78 -14.93 -22.55
C PRO A 407 -1.53 -16.09 -21.61
N PHE A 408 -2.42 -16.28 -20.66
CA PHE A 408 -2.35 -17.40 -19.71
C PHE A 408 -3.14 -18.59 -20.20
N SER A 409 -2.51 -19.77 -20.17
CA SER A 409 -3.19 -21.05 -20.30
C SER A 409 -2.78 -21.97 -19.16
N GLY A 410 -3.75 -22.55 -18.47
CA GLY A 410 -3.46 -23.39 -17.29
C GLY A 410 -4.71 -23.81 -16.53
N TYR A 411 -4.51 -24.28 -15.33
CA TYR A 411 -5.57 -24.71 -14.42
C TYR A 411 -5.62 -23.81 -13.18
N ILE A 412 -6.83 -23.48 -12.75
CA ILE A 412 -7.07 -22.86 -11.45
C ILE A 412 -7.59 -23.95 -10.52
N GLN A 413 -7.07 -24.01 -9.32
CA GLN A 413 -7.47 -24.95 -8.29
C GLN A 413 -7.76 -24.21 -7.00
N LEU A 414 -8.80 -24.62 -6.27
CA LEU A 414 -9.02 -24.19 -4.91
C LEU A 414 -8.43 -25.20 -3.95
N ARG A 415 -7.54 -24.76 -3.06
CA ARG A 415 -6.92 -25.59 -2.04
C ARG A 415 -7.05 -24.94 -0.67
N ALA A 416 -7.40 -25.74 0.35
CA ALA A 416 -7.24 -25.34 1.73
C ALA A 416 -5.86 -25.77 2.22
N ILE A 417 -5.14 -24.88 2.89
CA ILE A 417 -3.82 -25.18 3.46
C ILE A 417 -3.93 -25.05 4.98
N ASN A 418 -3.60 -26.13 5.70
CA ASN A 418 -3.48 -26.04 7.15
C ASN A 418 -2.21 -25.26 7.48
N ILE A 419 -2.37 -24.06 8.03
CA ILE A 419 -1.25 -23.14 8.32
C ILE A 419 -0.25 -23.67 9.35
N LYS A 420 -0.68 -24.59 10.24
CA LYS A 420 0.21 -25.18 11.25
C LYS A 420 1.07 -26.31 10.69
N THR A 421 0.54 -27.08 9.76
CA THR A 421 1.21 -28.31 9.25
C THR A 421 1.69 -28.18 7.82
N GLY A 422 1.32 -27.13 7.08
CA GLY A 422 1.58 -26.95 5.66
C GLY A 422 0.83 -27.95 4.75
N LYS A 423 -0.02 -28.80 5.32
CA LYS A 423 -0.75 -29.80 4.54
C LYS A 423 -1.83 -29.15 3.68
N ALA A 424 -1.75 -29.38 2.36
CA ALA A 424 -2.71 -28.88 1.41
C ALA A 424 -3.77 -29.91 1.08
N TYR A 425 -5.03 -29.48 1.05
CA TYR A 425 -6.18 -30.27 0.64
C TYR A 425 -6.76 -29.68 -0.62
N LEU A 426 -6.96 -30.50 -1.65
CA LEU A 426 -7.62 -30.05 -2.87
C LEU A 426 -9.13 -30.02 -2.61
N LEU A 427 -9.72 -28.82 -2.61
CA LEU A 427 -11.16 -28.66 -2.40
C LEU A 427 -11.92 -28.82 -3.72
N LYS A 428 -11.38 -28.32 -4.81
CA LYS A 428 -11.95 -28.53 -6.16
C LYS A 428 -10.86 -28.67 -7.21
N LYS A 429 -11.03 -29.63 -8.11
CA LYS A 429 -10.20 -29.81 -9.29
C LYS A 429 -10.46 -28.68 -10.26
N GLY A 430 -9.38 -28.02 -10.69
CA GLY A 430 -9.46 -26.74 -11.34
C GLY A 430 -10.11 -26.72 -12.71
N GLN A 431 -10.64 -25.57 -13.02
CA GLN A 431 -11.08 -25.21 -14.37
C GLN A 431 -9.86 -24.92 -15.26
N ARG A 432 -9.86 -25.46 -16.46
CA ARG A 432 -8.86 -25.11 -17.47
C ARG A 432 -9.21 -23.77 -18.09
N LEU A 433 -8.22 -22.91 -18.18
CA LEU A 433 -8.28 -21.64 -18.88
C LEU A 433 -7.33 -21.69 -20.08
N ASP A 434 -7.81 -21.37 -21.24
CA ASP A 434 -7.02 -21.35 -22.46
C ASP A 434 -6.98 -19.95 -23.08
N GLY A 435 -5.78 -19.44 -23.33
CA GLY A 435 -5.55 -18.21 -24.06
C GLY A 435 -6.17 -16.95 -23.46
N GLN A 436 -6.22 -16.85 -22.14
CA GLN A 436 -6.75 -15.66 -21.48
C GLN A 436 -5.85 -14.45 -21.79
N ASP A 437 -6.39 -13.50 -22.51
CA ASP A 437 -5.71 -12.27 -22.85
C ASP A 437 -5.23 -11.50 -21.63
N THR A 438 -4.14 -10.79 -21.81
CA THR A 438 -3.64 -9.83 -20.83
C THR A 438 -4.66 -8.71 -20.62
N SER A 439 -4.82 -8.27 -19.39
CA SER A 439 -5.77 -7.22 -18.97
C SER A 439 -7.26 -7.52 -19.14
N LYS A 440 -7.63 -8.68 -19.67
CA LYS A 440 -9.01 -9.15 -19.60
C LYS A 440 -9.21 -10.00 -18.37
N GLY A 441 -10.16 -9.59 -17.56
CA GLY A 441 -10.60 -10.39 -16.43
C GLY A 441 -11.53 -11.53 -16.88
N PHE A 442 -11.61 -12.55 -16.08
CA PHE A 442 -12.58 -13.62 -16.23
C PHE A 442 -13.23 -13.91 -14.88
N TRP A 443 -14.51 -14.19 -14.94
CA TRP A 443 -15.26 -14.58 -13.75
C TRP A 443 -14.99 -16.03 -13.40
N ILE A 444 -14.84 -16.31 -12.14
CA ILE A 444 -14.87 -17.65 -11.58
C ILE A 444 -16.26 -17.83 -10.99
N ASP A 445 -17.13 -18.47 -11.73
CA ASP A 445 -18.44 -18.83 -11.23
C ASP A 445 -18.31 -20.05 -10.31
N ASP A 446 -18.83 -19.93 -9.09
CA ASP A 446 -19.07 -21.01 -8.11
C ASP A 446 -17.99 -22.10 -8.05
N ILE A 447 -16.79 -21.76 -7.64
CA ILE A 447 -15.87 -22.77 -7.14
C ILE A 447 -16.29 -23.13 -5.71
N THR A 448 -17.26 -24.05 -5.58
CA THR A 448 -17.63 -24.70 -4.31
C THR A 448 -16.90 -26.03 -4.18
N GLY A 449 -16.23 -26.25 -3.08
CA GLY A 449 -15.59 -27.52 -2.74
C GLY A 449 -15.90 -27.95 -1.32
#